data_55fd5de34804ba771ae97f3d7f21f911
#
_entry.id   55fd5de34804ba771ae97f3d7f21f911
#
_cell.length_a   1.000
_cell.length_b   1.000
_cell.length_c   1.000
_cell.angle_alpha   90.00
_cell.angle_beta   90.00
_cell.angle_gamma   90.00
#
_symmetry.space_group_name_H-M   'P 1'
#
loop_
_entity.id
_entity.type
_entity.pdbx_description
1 polymer ?
#
loop_
_entity_poly.entity_id
_entity_poly.type
_entity_poly.pdbx_seq_one_letter_code
_entity_poly.pdbx_strand_id
1 'polypeptide(L)'
;MFSASDLLDLDRTEHRVIFENTTHAWEALAKISTYLQFRLKPGIFGKLIGKPFISGAVFIGRGTVIEHGAMIKGPAWIGEGCEIRNGAYIRENVVVGNGVVLGNSCEFKNCLIFDEAQVPHFNYVGDSILGHKAHLGAGVILSNVRLDHAPVTVGGPEGHVPTGLRKFGAIVGDRAEIGCNSVLSPGSVIGRDTIIYPGTSWKGFLPSGSIAKEVPKELKVITRQKRD
;
A
#
# COMPACT_ATOMS: atom_id res chain seq x y z
N MET A 1 14.32 -9.86 12.18
CA MET A 1 14.08 -9.34 10.81
C MET A 1 12.59 -9.40 10.52
N PHE A 2 12.05 -8.45 9.82
CA PHE A 2 10.61 -8.29 9.47
C PHE A 2 9.66 -7.99 10.63
N SER A 3 10.14 -7.62 11.82
CA SER A 3 9.25 -7.02 12.82
C SER A 3 8.73 -5.67 12.33
N ALA A 4 7.64 -5.18 12.92
CA ALA A 4 7.12 -3.87 12.54
C ALA A 4 8.18 -2.76 12.75
N SER A 5 8.91 -2.80 13.85
CA SER A 5 9.95 -1.80 14.16
C SER A 5 11.18 -1.86 13.26
N ASP A 6 11.44 -2.98 12.57
CA ASP A 6 12.54 -3.04 11.59
C ASP A 6 12.22 -2.19 10.33
N LEU A 7 10.93 -2.08 9.99
CA LEU A 7 10.46 -1.55 8.71
C LEU A 7 9.71 -0.21 8.84
N LEU A 8 9.09 0.04 10.00
CA LEU A 8 8.11 1.09 10.22
C LEU A 8 8.40 1.85 11.51
N ASP A 9 8.28 3.16 11.48
CA ASP A 9 8.28 4.01 12.66
C ASP A 9 6.87 4.04 13.25
N LEU A 10 6.64 3.26 14.30
CA LEU A 10 5.33 3.10 14.91
C LEU A 10 4.83 4.36 15.63
N ASP A 11 5.66 5.36 15.85
CA ASP A 11 5.24 6.66 16.38
C ASP A 11 4.67 7.59 15.27
N ARG A 12 4.73 7.16 14.00
CA ARG A 12 4.15 7.82 12.83
C ARG A 12 2.81 7.23 12.40
N THR A 13 2.07 6.70 13.36
CA THR A 13 0.68 6.26 13.17
C THR A 13 -0.05 6.19 14.51
N GLU A 14 -1.29 6.63 14.55
CA GLU A 14 -2.16 6.41 15.71
C GLU A 14 -2.65 4.96 15.85
N HIS A 15 -2.41 4.13 14.84
CA HIS A 15 -2.89 2.76 14.71
C HIS A 15 -1.87 1.70 15.16
N ARG A 16 -0.79 2.10 15.85
CA ARG A 16 0.30 1.18 16.25
C ARG A 16 -0.16 -0.05 17.05
N VAL A 17 -1.28 0.05 17.75
CA VAL A 17 -1.86 -1.06 18.52
C VAL A 17 -2.18 -2.30 17.65
N ILE A 18 -2.34 -2.14 16.33
CA ILE A 18 -2.56 -3.26 15.41
C ILE A 18 -1.34 -4.21 15.40
N PHE A 19 -0.14 -3.68 15.68
CA PHE A 19 1.09 -4.46 15.70
C PHE A 19 1.40 -5.11 17.05
N GLU A 20 0.61 -4.86 18.10
CA GLU A 20 0.79 -5.52 19.39
C GLU A 20 0.64 -7.04 19.26
N ASN A 21 1.54 -7.80 19.90
CA ASN A 21 1.58 -9.26 19.81
C ASN A 21 1.71 -9.78 18.37
N THR A 22 2.50 -9.11 17.52
CA THR A 22 2.95 -9.60 16.22
C THR A 22 4.44 -9.89 16.27
N THR A 23 4.86 -11.00 15.66
CA THR A 23 6.28 -11.30 15.43
C THR A 23 6.74 -10.64 14.13
N HIS A 24 5.89 -10.70 13.10
CA HIS A 24 6.17 -10.12 11.80
C HIS A 24 5.14 -9.03 11.46
N ALA A 25 5.58 -8.01 10.76
CA ALA A 25 4.73 -6.87 10.42
C ALA A 25 3.47 -7.25 9.60
N TRP A 26 3.55 -8.23 8.72
CA TRP A 26 2.40 -8.67 7.91
C TRP A 26 1.27 -9.31 8.70
N GLU A 27 1.52 -9.78 9.93
CA GLU A 27 0.46 -10.34 10.80
C GLU A 27 -0.60 -9.29 11.16
N ALA A 28 -0.23 -8.01 11.12
CA ALA A 28 -1.15 -6.89 11.33
C ALA A 28 -2.30 -6.87 10.30
N LEU A 29 -2.07 -7.36 9.07
CA LEU A 29 -3.10 -7.39 8.02
C LEU A 29 -4.32 -8.23 8.39
N ALA A 30 -4.12 -9.35 9.09
CA ALA A 30 -5.21 -10.20 9.57
C ALA A 30 -6.00 -9.54 10.72
N LYS A 31 -5.44 -8.53 11.39
CA LYS A 31 -6.06 -7.85 12.53
C LYS A 31 -6.88 -6.62 12.12
N ILE A 32 -6.73 -6.10 10.91
CA ILE A 32 -7.37 -4.83 10.47
C ILE A 32 -8.89 -4.88 10.66
N SER A 33 -9.55 -5.96 10.23
CA SER A 33 -11.01 -6.09 10.34
C SER A 33 -11.48 -6.01 11.79
N THR A 34 -10.88 -6.79 12.67
CA THR A 34 -11.20 -6.79 14.11
C THR A 34 -10.88 -5.45 14.75
N TYR A 35 -9.73 -4.85 14.41
CA TYR A 35 -9.37 -3.52 14.88
C TYR A 35 -10.43 -2.48 14.54
N LEU A 36 -10.88 -2.43 13.28
CA LEU A 36 -11.92 -1.50 12.85
C LEU A 36 -13.26 -1.76 13.56
N GLN A 37 -13.64 -3.02 13.81
CA GLN A 37 -14.86 -3.33 14.55
C GLN A 37 -14.87 -2.71 15.95
N PHE A 38 -13.73 -2.66 16.63
CA PHE A 38 -13.64 -2.12 18.00
C PHE A 38 -13.35 -0.63 18.07
N ARG A 39 -12.58 -0.09 17.12
CA ARG A 39 -12.08 1.29 17.18
C ARG A 39 -12.85 2.27 16.32
N LEU A 40 -13.47 1.80 15.24
CA LEU A 40 -14.13 2.67 14.27
C LEU A 40 -15.45 3.23 14.86
N LYS A 41 -15.48 4.53 15.01
CA LYS A 41 -16.70 5.30 15.25
C LYS A 41 -17.03 6.07 13.98
N PRO A 42 -18.05 5.65 13.21
CA PRO A 42 -18.35 6.29 11.94
C PRO A 42 -18.62 7.78 12.09
N GLY A 43 -18.09 8.57 11.18
CA GLY A 43 -18.28 10.02 11.16
C GLY A 43 -17.52 10.65 10.00
N ILE A 44 -18.10 11.64 9.36
CA ILE A 44 -17.47 12.36 8.24
C ILE A 44 -17.22 13.80 8.68
N PHE A 45 -15.96 14.12 8.96
CA PHE A 45 -15.53 15.45 9.39
C PHE A 45 -14.72 16.19 8.31
N GLY A 46 -14.46 15.51 7.18
CA GLY A 46 -13.79 16.05 6.01
C GLY A 46 -14.72 16.85 5.09
N LYS A 47 -14.14 17.46 4.06
CA LYS A 47 -14.84 18.22 3.04
C LYS A 47 -15.14 17.34 1.83
N LEU A 48 -16.43 17.24 1.45
CA LEU A 48 -16.86 16.55 0.24
C LEU A 48 -16.95 17.57 -0.90
N ILE A 49 -16.29 17.27 -2.04
CA ILE A 49 -16.37 18.05 -3.27
C ILE A 49 -17.22 17.27 -4.27
N GLY A 50 -18.33 17.86 -4.69
CA GLY A 50 -19.27 17.22 -5.61
C GLY A 50 -20.00 16.02 -4.99
N LYS A 51 -19.93 14.86 -5.63
CA LYS A 51 -20.71 13.66 -5.23
C LYS A 51 -19.79 12.42 -5.14
N PRO A 52 -18.99 12.26 -4.10
CA PRO A 52 -18.34 10.98 -3.80
C PRO A 52 -19.39 9.97 -3.33
N PHE A 53 -19.13 8.67 -3.55
CA PHE A 53 -19.95 7.60 -3.01
C PHE A 53 -19.32 7.06 -1.72
N ILE A 54 -20.05 7.12 -0.61
CA ILE A 54 -19.59 6.62 0.69
C ILE A 54 -20.64 5.68 1.25
N SER A 55 -20.25 4.45 1.61
CA SER A 55 -21.15 3.47 2.18
C SER A 55 -20.49 2.63 3.28
N GLY A 56 -21.30 2.07 4.19
CA GLY A 56 -20.83 1.29 5.32
C GLY A 56 -20.26 2.15 6.45
N ALA A 57 -19.56 1.51 7.38
CA ALA A 57 -18.94 2.19 8.51
C ALA A 57 -17.65 2.90 8.06
N VAL A 58 -17.66 4.23 7.99
CA VAL A 58 -16.52 5.04 7.54
C VAL A 58 -16.26 6.17 8.54
N PHE A 59 -15.00 6.34 8.94
CA PHE A 59 -14.50 7.53 9.61
C PHE A 59 -13.64 8.32 8.64
N ILE A 60 -13.86 9.65 8.59
CA ILE A 60 -13.08 10.60 7.80
C ILE A 60 -12.72 11.78 8.69
N GLY A 61 -11.42 11.97 8.91
CA GLY A 61 -10.87 13.00 9.78
C GLY A 61 -11.01 14.44 9.24
N ARG A 62 -10.74 15.40 10.11
CA ARG A 62 -10.81 16.82 9.79
C ARG A 62 -9.77 17.23 8.76
N GLY A 63 -10.09 18.20 7.92
CA GLY A 63 -9.18 18.70 6.88
C GLY A 63 -9.00 17.75 5.69
N THR A 64 -9.52 16.52 5.77
CA THR A 64 -9.50 15.58 4.63
C THR A 64 -10.48 16.04 3.56
N VAL A 65 -10.04 16.01 2.31
CA VAL A 65 -10.82 16.39 1.13
C VAL A 65 -11.13 15.17 0.29
N ILE A 66 -12.42 14.95 -0.01
CA ILE A 66 -12.87 13.85 -0.88
C ILE A 66 -13.45 14.44 -2.16
N GLU A 67 -12.83 14.13 -3.28
CA GLU A 67 -13.22 14.64 -4.59
C GLU A 67 -14.44 13.91 -5.18
N HIS A 68 -15.10 14.58 -6.12
CA HIS A 68 -16.16 13.99 -6.93
C HIS A 68 -15.71 12.67 -7.59
N GLY A 69 -16.58 11.65 -7.55
CA GLY A 69 -16.32 10.35 -8.18
C GLY A 69 -15.41 9.42 -7.39
N ALA A 70 -14.91 9.82 -6.22
CA ALA A 70 -14.29 8.87 -5.30
C ALA A 70 -15.33 7.90 -4.73
N MET A 71 -14.96 6.62 -4.53
CA MET A 71 -15.81 5.60 -3.94
C MET A 71 -15.17 5.02 -2.68
N ILE A 72 -15.88 5.08 -1.55
CA ILE A 72 -15.42 4.55 -0.27
C ILE A 72 -16.45 3.55 0.26
N LYS A 73 -16.00 2.31 0.47
CA LYS A 73 -16.81 1.23 1.07
C LYS A 73 -16.20 0.83 2.42
N GLY A 74 -16.95 1.06 3.49
CA GLY A 74 -16.49 0.67 4.83
C GLY A 74 -16.52 -0.85 5.08
N PRO A 75 -15.88 -1.34 6.15
CA PRO A 75 -15.26 -0.50 7.17
C PRO A 75 -13.96 0.16 6.69
N ALA A 76 -13.84 1.47 6.91
CA ALA A 76 -12.65 2.23 6.55
C ALA A 76 -12.40 3.37 7.54
N TRP A 77 -11.15 3.58 7.94
CA TRP A 77 -10.68 4.71 8.70
C TRP A 77 -9.76 5.57 7.83
N ILE A 78 -10.09 6.83 7.65
CA ILE A 78 -9.25 7.79 6.92
C ILE A 78 -8.96 8.95 7.88
N GLY A 79 -7.68 9.19 8.13
CA GLY A 79 -7.19 10.21 9.06
C GLY A 79 -7.47 11.65 8.65
N GLU A 80 -6.78 12.57 9.29
CA GLU A 80 -6.91 14.01 9.07
C GLU A 80 -6.02 14.51 7.93
N GLY A 81 -6.44 15.58 7.24
CA GLY A 81 -5.63 16.26 6.23
C GLY A 81 -5.31 15.43 4.98
N CYS A 82 -6.05 14.35 4.72
CA CYS A 82 -5.85 13.49 3.55
C CYS A 82 -6.48 14.07 2.28
N GLU A 83 -5.97 13.63 1.13
CA GLU A 83 -6.56 13.89 -0.19
C GLU A 83 -7.08 12.59 -0.80
N ILE A 84 -8.40 12.49 -0.99
CA ILE A 84 -9.03 11.38 -1.71
C ILE A 84 -9.47 11.90 -3.06
N ARG A 85 -8.68 11.57 -4.09
CA ARG A 85 -8.84 12.15 -5.43
C ARG A 85 -9.90 11.44 -6.26
N ASN A 86 -10.33 12.08 -7.32
CA ASN A 86 -11.30 11.55 -8.27
C ASN A 86 -10.96 10.12 -8.73
N GLY A 87 -11.95 9.22 -8.73
CA GLY A 87 -11.78 7.84 -9.15
C GLY A 87 -11.03 6.93 -8.17
N ALA A 88 -10.62 7.42 -7.00
CA ALA A 88 -10.08 6.54 -5.95
C ALA A 88 -11.15 5.54 -5.49
N TYR A 89 -10.81 4.26 -5.44
CA TYR A 89 -11.68 3.19 -4.98
C TYR A 89 -11.14 2.58 -3.69
N ILE A 90 -11.71 2.96 -2.57
CA ILE A 90 -11.36 2.48 -1.24
C ILE A 90 -12.38 1.41 -0.85
N ARG A 91 -11.89 0.18 -0.74
CA ARG A 91 -12.68 -0.99 -0.36
C ARG A 91 -12.62 -1.22 1.15
N GLU A 92 -13.13 -2.38 1.57
CA GLU A 92 -13.25 -2.74 2.97
C GLU A 92 -11.89 -2.97 3.64
N ASN A 93 -11.84 -2.76 4.95
CA ASN A 93 -10.67 -2.98 5.81
C ASN A 93 -9.47 -2.10 5.42
N VAL A 94 -9.71 -0.83 5.20
CA VAL A 94 -8.66 0.15 4.91
C VAL A 94 -8.48 1.08 6.11
N VAL A 95 -7.23 1.19 6.57
CA VAL A 95 -6.81 2.09 7.64
C VAL A 95 -5.77 3.04 7.09
N VAL A 96 -6.06 4.33 7.16
CA VAL A 96 -5.22 5.39 6.60
C VAL A 96 -4.90 6.41 7.68
N GLY A 97 -3.63 6.72 7.85
CA GLY A 97 -3.11 7.75 8.74
C GLY A 97 -3.43 9.17 8.26
N ASN A 98 -2.69 10.14 8.77
CA ASN A 98 -2.90 11.56 8.50
C ASN A 98 -2.06 12.04 7.31
N GLY A 99 -2.54 13.05 6.58
CA GLY A 99 -1.80 13.69 5.49
C GLY A 99 -1.53 12.79 4.27
N VAL A 100 -2.28 11.71 4.11
CA VAL A 100 -2.09 10.72 3.05
C VAL A 100 -2.77 11.15 1.75
N VAL A 101 -2.13 10.87 0.61
CA VAL A 101 -2.73 11.04 -0.71
C VAL A 101 -3.19 9.67 -1.25
N LEU A 102 -4.51 9.51 -1.41
CA LEU A 102 -5.14 8.40 -2.12
C LEU A 102 -5.62 8.90 -3.48
N GLY A 103 -4.83 8.63 -4.50
CA GLY A 103 -4.86 9.35 -5.75
C GLY A 103 -5.86 8.86 -6.77
N ASN A 104 -5.80 9.51 -7.94
CA ASN A 104 -6.72 9.24 -9.05
C ASN A 104 -6.60 7.80 -9.54
N SER A 105 -7.75 7.13 -9.66
CA SER A 105 -7.87 5.77 -10.19
C SER A 105 -6.99 4.74 -9.46
N CYS A 106 -6.79 4.93 -8.16
CA CYS A 106 -6.09 3.98 -7.29
C CYS A 106 -7.11 3.10 -6.57
N GLU A 107 -6.79 1.83 -6.38
CA GLU A 107 -7.61 0.89 -5.61
C GLU A 107 -6.89 0.46 -4.33
N PHE A 108 -7.64 0.47 -3.21
CA PHE A 108 -7.16 0.12 -1.89
C PHE A 108 -8.06 -0.95 -1.25
N LYS A 109 -7.47 -2.00 -0.70
CA LYS A 109 -8.21 -3.08 -0.03
C LYS A 109 -7.37 -3.72 1.05
N ASN A 110 -7.95 -3.89 2.25
CA ASN A 110 -7.31 -4.58 3.38
C ASN A 110 -5.85 -4.13 3.58
N CYS A 111 -5.65 -2.84 3.77
CA CYS A 111 -4.32 -2.24 3.88
C CYS A 111 -4.22 -1.24 5.03
N LEU A 112 -3.00 -1.06 5.50
CA LEU A 112 -2.63 -0.07 6.52
C LEU A 112 -1.63 0.91 5.90
N ILE A 113 -1.97 2.19 5.91
CA ILE A 113 -1.17 3.26 5.30
C ILE A 113 -0.83 4.27 6.39
N PHE A 114 0.45 4.49 6.63
CA PHE A 114 0.95 5.40 7.66
C PHE A 114 0.87 6.86 7.20
N ASP A 115 1.10 7.76 8.14
CA ASP A 115 1.03 9.20 7.92
C ASP A 115 1.91 9.65 6.74
N GLU A 116 1.42 10.62 5.99
CA GLU A 116 2.09 11.31 4.89
C GLU A 116 2.51 10.39 3.70
N ALA A 117 2.04 9.14 3.66
CA ALA A 117 2.28 8.28 2.49
C ALA A 117 1.56 8.80 1.24
N GLN A 118 2.13 8.56 0.07
CA GLN A 118 1.59 9.06 -1.18
C GLN A 118 1.39 7.94 -2.21
N VAL A 119 0.15 7.78 -2.65
CA VAL A 119 -0.28 6.82 -3.67
C VAL A 119 -1.09 7.56 -4.74
N PRO A 120 -0.45 8.40 -5.58
CA PRO A 120 -1.13 9.46 -6.30
C PRO A 120 -1.86 9.04 -7.59
N HIS A 121 -1.46 7.96 -8.30
CA HIS A 121 -1.96 7.71 -9.65
C HIS A 121 -1.95 6.24 -10.06
N PHE A 122 -3.13 5.69 -10.42
CA PHE A 122 -3.29 4.39 -11.09
C PHE A 122 -2.63 3.22 -10.35
N ASN A 123 -2.65 3.23 -9.03
CA ASN A 123 -2.00 2.21 -8.22
C ASN A 123 -2.99 1.16 -7.70
N TYR A 124 -2.49 -0.05 -7.44
CA TYR A 124 -3.21 -1.07 -6.69
C TYR A 124 -2.49 -1.40 -5.39
N VAL A 125 -3.18 -1.22 -4.27
CA VAL A 125 -2.69 -1.49 -2.91
C VAL A 125 -3.64 -2.47 -2.23
N GLY A 126 -3.35 -3.75 -2.35
CA GLY A 126 -4.14 -4.81 -1.74
C GLY A 126 -3.34 -5.60 -0.72
N ASP A 127 -3.93 -5.86 0.46
CA ASP A 127 -3.33 -6.69 1.51
C ASP A 127 -1.87 -6.28 1.80
N SER A 128 -1.65 -4.96 2.01
CA SER A 128 -0.32 -4.34 2.06
C SER A 128 -0.19 -3.32 3.19
N ILE A 129 1.04 -3.01 3.57
CA ILE A 129 1.36 -1.98 4.55
C ILE A 129 2.30 -0.96 3.91
N LEU A 130 1.96 0.32 3.98
CA LEU A 130 2.82 1.43 3.55
C LEU A 130 3.26 2.24 4.76
N GLY A 131 4.56 2.41 4.93
CA GLY A 131 5.18 3.17 5.99
C GLY A 131 5.03 4.69 5.83
N HIS A 132 5.48 5.41 6.84
CA HIS A 132 5.49 6.86 6.87
C HIS A 132 6.26 7.44 5.67
N LYS A 133 5.62 8.36 4.94
CA LYS A 133 6.20 8.98 3.72
C LYS A 133 6.61 7.98 2.63
N ALA A 134 6.10 6.75 2.64
CA ALA A 134 6.29 5.86 1.52
C ALA A 134 5.58 6.42 0.27
N HIS A 135 6.24 6.36 -0.87
CA HIS A 135 5.70 6.90 -2.12
C HIS A 135 5.64 5.82 -3.21
N LEU A 136 4.48 5.69 -3.83
CA LEU A 136 4.29 4.84 -5.00
C LEU A 136 4.14 5.71 -6.25
N GLY A 137 5.08 5.65 -7.17
CA GLY A 137 4.96 6.29 -8.48
C GLY A 137 3.74 5.80 -9.27
N ALA A 138 3.40 6.49 -10.35
CA ALA A 138 2.22 6.17 -11.16
C ALA A 138 2.28 4.72 -11.68
N GLY A 139 1.16 3.98 -11.58
CA GLY A 139 1.03 2.64 -12.12
C GLY A 139 1.74 1.54 -11.31
N VAL A 140 2.17 1.80 -10.08
CA VAL A 140 2.74 0.76 -9.21
C VAL A 140 1.65 -0.21 -8.77
N ILE A 141 1.94 -1.51 -8.88
CA ILE A 141 1.05 -2.60 -8.51
C ILE A 141 1.67 -3.42 -7.36
N LEU A 142 0.97 -3.49 -6.24
CA LEU A 142 1.30 -4.41 -5.16
C LEU A 142 0.47 -5.70 -5.35
N SER A 143 1.01 -6.65 -6.12
CA SER A 143 0.32 -7.91 -6.41
C SER A 143 0.22 -8.76 -5.14
N ASN A 144 -0.98 -9.19 -4.77
CA ASN A 144 -1.26 -9.80 -3.48
C ASN A 144 -1.63 -11.29 -3.53
N VAL A 145 -1.72 -11.88 -4.71
CA VAL A 145 -2.07 -13.31 -4.91
C VAL A 145 -1.02 -13.99 -5.77
N ARG A 146 -0.54 -15.14 -5.31
CA ARG A 146 0.35 -16.00 -6.11
C ARG A 146 -0.43 -16.67 -7.25
N LEU A 147 0.20 -16.85 -8.40
CA LEU A 147 -0.42 -17.51 -9.56
C LEU A 147 -0.76 -18.98 -9.31
N ASP A 148 0.00 -19.64 -8.45
CA ASP A 148 -0.23 -21.03 -8.02
C ASP A 148 -1.24 -21.16 -6.86
N HIS A 149 -1.82 -20.03 -6.41
CA HIS A 149 -2.77 -19.93 -5.29
C HIS A 149 -2.27 -20.49 -3.94
N ALA A 150 -0.99 -20.83 -3.82
CA ALA A 150 -0.38 -21.25 -2.56
C ALA A 150 -0.30 -20.08 -1.56
N PRO A 151 -0.18 -20.34 -0.25
CA PRO A 151 0.10 -19.30 0.74
C PRO A 151 1.36 -18.51 0.37
N VAL A 152 1.33 -17.21 0.67
CA VAL A 152 2.45 -16.32 0.37
C VAL A 152 3.60 -16.58 1.34
N THR A 153 4.82 -16.56 0.83
CA THR A 153 6.06 -16.61 1.62
C THR A 153 6.88 -15.35 1.40
N VAL A 154 7.62 -14.92 2.40
CA VAL A 154 8.59 -13.83 2.29
C VAL A 154 9.97 -14.42 2.10
N GLY A 155 10.63 -14.08 1.00
CA GLY A 155 12.04 -14.45 0.78
C GLY A 155 12.97 -13.51 1.56
N GLY A 156 13.88 -14.07 2.34
CA GLY A 156 14.89 -13.35 3.09
C GLY A 156 16.27 -14.04 2.97
N PRO A 157 17.31 -13.46 3.59
CA PRO A 157 18.68 -14.01 3.53
C PRO A 157 18.80 -15.46 4.04
N GLU A 158 17.96 -15.85 4.98
CA GLU A 158 17.95 -17.16 5.61
C GLU A 158 16.94 -18.13 4.97
N GLY A 159 16.37 -17.76 3.82
CA GLY A 159 15.39 -18.58 3.11
C GLY A 159 13.98 -17.97 3.09
N HIS A 160 12.97 -18.83 2.95
CA HIS A 160 11.58 -18.38 2.85
C HIS A 160 10.83 -18.51 4.18
N VAL A 161 10.26 -17.40 4.65
CA VAL A 161 9.42 -17.36 5.86
C VAL A 161 7.94 -17.51 5.43
N PRO A 162 7.22 -18.54 5.90
CA PRO A 162 5.80 -18.68 5.64
C PRO A 162 5.01 -17.60 6.35
N THR A 163 4.04 -16.99 5.67
CA THR A 163 3.21 -15.92 6.26
C THR A 163 1.90 -16.43 6.83
N GLY A 164 1.46 -17.62 6.43
CA GLY A 164 0.13 -18.15 6.71
C GLY A 164 -1.00 -17.45 5.92
N LEU A 165 -0.68 -16.44 5.12
CA LEU A 165 -1.65 -15.64 4.38
C LEU A 165 -1.77 -16.13 2.93
N ARG A 166 -3.00 -16.30 2.45
CA ARG A 166 -3.28 -16.55 1.01
C ARG A 166 -3.17 -15.29 0.17
N LYS A 167 -3.37 -14.13 0.80
CA LYS A 167 -3.24 -12.80 0.16
C LYS A 167 -2.31 -11.96 1.01
N PHE A 168 -1.23 -11.53 0.42
CA PHE A 168 -0.30 -10.58 0.98
C PHE A 168 0.46 -9.91 -0.17
N GLY A 169 0.30 -8.60 -0.31
CA GLY A 169 0.98 -7.81 -1.33
C GLY A 169 2.41 -7.49 -0.91
N ALA A 170 2.59 -6.34 -0.30
CA ALA A 170 3.91 -5.90 0.11
C ALA A 170 3.88 -5.13 1.45
N ILE A 171 5.04 -5.08 2.11
CA ILE A 171 5.37 -4.04 3.08
C ILE A 171 6.34 -3.08 2.39
N VAL A 172 5.99 -1.81 2.35
CA VAL A 172 6.85 -0.73 1.86
C VAL A 172 7.25 0.10 3.07
N GLY A 173 8.52 0.05 3.44
CA GLY A 173 9.06 0.71 4.63
C GLY A 173 9.01 2.23 4.55
N ASP A 174 9.28 2.89 5.67
CA ASP A 174 9.24 4.35 5.75
C ASP A 174 10.16 5.00 4.71
N ARG A 175 9.68 6.07 4.07
CA ARG A 175 10.42 6.88 3.08
C ARG A 175 10.96 6.06 1.88
N ALA A 176 10.38 4.89 1.62
CA ALA A 176 10.73 4.14 0.44
C ALA A 176 10.03 4.73 -0.80
N GLU A 177 10.77 4.82 -1.89
CA GLU A 177 10.35 5.39 -3.18
C GLU A 177 10.23 4.29 -4.23
N ILE A 178 9.03 4.02 -4.70
CA ILE A 178 8.77 3.00 -5.71
C ILE A 178 8.49 3.68 -7.05
N GLY A 179 9.40 3.51 -8.00
CA GLY A 179 9.31 4.13 -9.33
C GLY A 179 8.10 3.67 -10.14
N CYS A 180 7.66 4.52 -11.07
CA CYS A 180 6.47 4.31 -11.90
C CYS A 180 6.48 2.96 -12.61
N ASN A 181 5.28 2.35 -12.76
CA ASN A 181 5.07 1.07 -13.46
C ASN A 181 5.88 -0.11 -12.88
N SER A 182 6.31 -0.01 -11.63
CA SER A 182 6.93 -1.15 -10.95
C SER A 182 5.88 -2.10 -10.41
N VAL A 183 6.21 -3.40 -10.37
CA VAL A 183 5.35 -4.44 -9.82
C VAL A 183 6.05 -5.11 -8.66
N LEU A 184 5.47 -5.04 -7.47
CA LEU A 184 5.92 -5.80 -6.32
C LEU A 184 5.11 -7.11 -6.26
N SER A 185 5.82 -8.25 -6.38
CA SER A 185 5.22 -9.58 -6.31
C SER A 185 4.73 -9.90 -4.89
N PRO A 186 3.77 -10.83 -4.72
CA PRO A 186 3.27 -11.21 -3.41
C PRO A 186 4.38 -11.58 -2.42
N GLY A 187 4.34 -10.98 -1.24
CA GLY A 187 5.34 -11.21 -0.20
C GLY A 187 6.60 -10.36 -0.33
N SER A 188 6.55 -9.27 -1.09
CA SER A 188 7.67 -8.32 -1.14
C SER A 188 7.76 -7.51 0.16
N VAL A 189 8.97 -7.37 0.68
CA VAL A 189 9.26 -6.54 1.85
C VAL A 189 10.37 -5.57 1.48
N ILE A 190 10.04 -4.30 1.48
CA ILE A 190 10.93 -3.21 1.08
C ILE A 190 11.33 -2.46 2.35
N GLY A 191 12.63 -2.40 2.62
CA GLY A 191 13.18 -1.71 3.79
C GLY A 191 13.00 -0.19 3.72
N ARG A 192 13.31 0.49 4.83
CA ARG A 192 13.27 1.95 4.92
C ARG A 192 14.26 2.62 3.99
N ASP A 193 13.94 3.84 3.54
CA ASP A 193 14.86 4.68 2.76
C ASP A 193 15.39 3.98 1.50
N THR A 194 14.59 3.13 0.86
CA THR A 194 14.95 2.41 -0.36
C THR A 194 14.40 3.10 -1.60
N ILE A 195 15.04 2.85 -2.73
CA ILE A 195 14.58 3.31 -4.04
C ILE A 195 14.45 2.11 -4.96
N ILE A 196 13.27 1.93 -5.56
CA ILE A 196 13.07 1.01 -6.68
C ILE A 196 12.86 1.85 -7.94
N TYR A 197 13.71 1.63 -8.95
CA TYR A 197 13.64 2.38 -10.21
C TYR A 197 12.39 2.01 -11.02
N PRO A 198 11.90 2.94 -11.89
CA PRO A 198 10.72 2.71 -12.70
C PRO A 198 10.81 1.43 -13.56
N GLY A 199 9.66 0.75 -13.74
CA GLY A 199 9.55 -0.44 -14.57
C GLY A 199 10.11 -1.72 -13.94
N THR A 200 10.53 -1.67 -12.67
CA THR A 200 11.12 -2.82 -11.99
C THR A 200 10.07 -3.83 -11.54
N SER A 201 10.29 -5.11 -11.83
CA SER A 201 9.56 -6.22 -11.21
C SER A 201 10.37 -6.78 -10.03
N TRP A 202 9.85 -6.63 -8.81
CA TRP A 202 10.55 -7.03 -7.59
C TRP A 202 9.84 -8.17 -6.86
N LYS A 203 10.63 -9.05 -6.23
CA LYS A 203 10.14 -10.11 -5.35
C LYS A 203 11.12 -10.33 -4.19
N GLY A 204 10.59 -10.53 -2.97
CA GLY A 204 11.36 -10.82 -1.77
C GLY A 204 11.77 -9.57 -1.00
N PHE A 205 12.81 -9.67 -0.20
CA PHE A 205 13.28 -8.63 0.69
C PHE A 205 14.31 -7.70 0.01
N LEU A 206 14.10 -6.39 0.12
CA LEU A 206 15.07 -5.35 -0.22
C LEU A 206 15.51 -4.67 1.08
N PRO A 207 16.79 -4.74 1.47
CA PRO A 207 17.30 -4.13 2.70
C PRO A 207 17.15 -2.61 2.72
N SER A 208 17.02 -2.04 3.92
CA SER A 208 16.96 -0.58 4.10
C SER A 208 18.15 0.14 3.47
N GLY A 209 17.95 1.35 2.96
CA GLY A 209 18.98 2.17 2.33
C GLY A 209 19.50 1.64 0.99
N SER A 210 18.78 0.70 0.36
CA SER A 210 19.18 0.08 -0.90
C SER A 210 18.54 0.75 -2.12
N ILE A 211 19.17 0.58 -3.28
CA ILE A 211 18.61 0.98 -4.57
C ILE A 211 18.51 -0.26 -5.46
N ALA A 212 17.29 -0.60 -5.89
CA ALA A 212 17.05 -1.62 -6.90
C ALA A 212 16.81 -0.95 -8.26
N LYS A 213 17.66 -1.27 -9.24
CA LYS A 213 17.53 -0.82 -10.62
C LYS A 213 17.85 -1.96 -11.58
N GLU A 214 17.10 -2.05 -12.66
CA GLU A 214 17.50 -2.95 -13.75
C GLU A 214 18.74 -2.36 -14.48
N VAL A 215 19.68 -3.22 -14.81
CA VAL A 215 20.74 -2.85 -15.76
C VAL A 215 20.08 -2.77 -17.12
N PRO A 216 20.24 -1.68 -17.90
CA PRO A 216 19.59 -1.52 -19.18
C PRO A 216 19.92 -2.71 -20.09
N LYS A 217 18.89 -3.45 -20.53
CA LYS A 217 19.04 -4.38 -21.65
C LYS A 217 19.18 -3.53 -22.92
N GLU A 218 20.12 -3.87 -23.80
CA GLU A 218 20.26 -3.19 -25.08
C GLU A 218 18.92 -3.20 -25.82
N LEU A 219 18.46 -2.02 -26.19
CA LEU A 219 17.23 -1.84 -26.95
C LEU A 219 17.58 -2.11 -28.43
N LYS A 220 17.20 -3.29 -28.91
CA LYS A 220 17.39 -3.65 -30.31
C LYS A 220 16.30 -2.98 -31.17
N VAL A 221 16.67 -1.97 -31.93
CA VAL A 221 15.78 -1.36 -32.91
C VAL A 221 15.89 -2.13 -34.23
N ILE A 222 14.76 -2.64 -34.72
CA ILE A 222 14.66 -3.33 -36.02
C ILE A 222 13.64 -2.61 -36.90
N THR A 223 13.87 -2.60 -38.20
CA THR A 223 12.91 -2.06 -39.15
C THR A 223 11.70 -2.93 -39.26
N ARG A 224 10.50 -2.35 -39.11
CA ARG A 224 9.24 -3.06 -39.32
C ARG A 224 9.05 -3.36 -40.81
N GLN A 225 8.96 -4.62 -41.19
CA GLN A 225 8.55 -4.99 -42.54
C GLN A 225 7.04 -4.62 -42.69
N LYS A 226 6.73 -3.91 -43.78
CA LYS A 226 5.32 -3.66 -44.16
C LYS A 226 4.70 -5.01 -44.50
N ARG A 227 3.53 -5.28 -43.95
CA ARG A 227 2.66 -6.35 -44.44
C ARG A 227 1.93 -5.79 -45.65
N ASP A 228 2.09 -6.42 -46.82
CA ASP A 228 1.30 -6.16 -48.02
C ASP A 228 -0.16 -6.52 -47.78
#